data_16102f3d105e5feaa5654ecbf1bd41db
#
_entry.id   16102f3d105e5feaa5654ecbf1bd41db
#
_cell.length_a   1.000
_cell.length_b   1.000
_cell.length_c   1.000
_cell.angle_alpha   90.00
_cell.angle_beta   90.00
_cell.angle_gamma   90.00
#
_symmetry.space_group_name_H-M   'P 1'
#
loop_
_entity.id
_entity.type
_entity.pdbx_description
1 polymer ?
#
loop_
_entity_poly.entity_id
_entity_poly.type
_entity_poly.pdbx_seq_one_letter_code
_entity_poly.pdbx_strand_id
1 'polypeptide(L)'
;MSCDEQKRGASCITTHLLAGCASQKQISYLQDVPDDYRQKITQDYDLRIHPDDLLSIMVNSKDPELAQMFNLPMVSYQIANSNTGYAGGQNRVLGYLVDKEGNIDFPQLGVIKVQGMTRAELTKYIKSQLIEKGLVKDPIVTIQFLNFKVSVLGEVNRPGTFEITSDRITLLDALSLAGDLTIYGQRENIKVVREENGERVVVSLDLRNKDLLSSPYYYLQQNDVVYVEPNKVKAGQREINQNRTIGTFASILSVMVSLAVLIFK
;
A
#
# COMPACT_ATOMS: atom_id res chain seq x y z
N MET A 1 -46.38 -37.66 -51.93
CA MET A 1 -47.04 -38.52 -50.95
C MET A 1 -46.73 -37.92 -49.59
N SER A 2 -47.53 -37.02 -49.09
CA SER A 2 -48.75 -37.27 -48.26
C SER A 2 -48.38 -37.94 -46.94
N CYS A 3 -48.44 -37.34 -45.90
CA CYS A 3 -49.45 -37.08 -44.88
C CYS A 3 -48.78 -36.41 -43.70
N ASP A 4 -49.17 -35.32 -43.27
CA ASP A 4 -50.34 -34.90 -42.43
C ASP A 4 -50.07 -34.98 -40.91
N GLU A 5 -50.09 -33.79 -40.38
CA GLU A 5 -50.86 -33.30 -39.22
C GLU A 5 -50.84 -34.12 -37.91
N GLN A 6 -50.42 -33.51 -36.87
CA GLN A 6 -51.28 -33.14 -35.74
C GLN A 6 -50.53 -32.64 -34.51
N LYS A 7 -50.66 -31.36 -34.25
CA LYS A 7 -50.93 -30.69 -32.97
C LYS A 7 -50.46 -31.36 -31.66
N ARG A 8 -49.59 -30.68 -30.90
CA ARG A 8 -49.98 -30.14 -29.59
C ARG A 8 -48.85 -29.29 -29.04
N GLY A 9 -49.23 -28.10 -28.60
CA GLY A 9 -48.33 -27.14 -28.00
C GLY A 9 -47.65 -27.67 -26.75
N ALA A 10 -46.35 -27.61 -26.78
CA ALA A 10 -45.53 -27.61 -25.61
C ALA A 10 -44.76 -26.30 -25.63
N SER A 11 -45.18 -25.38 -24.79
CA SER A 11 -44.50 -24.13 -24.46
C SER A 11 -43.10 -24.49 -24.00
N CYS A 12 -42.13 -24.28 -24.87
CA CYS A 12 -40.71 -24.39 -24.52
C CYS A 12 -40.35 -23.18 -23.64
N ILE A 13 -40.54 -23.34 -22.34
CA ILE A 13 -40.02 -22.40 -21.35
C ILE A 13 -38.49 -22.60 -21.41
N THR A 14 -37.85 -21.78 -22.25
CA THR A 14 -36.39 -21.65 -22.29
C THR A 14 -35.95 -21.00 -20.98
N THR A 15 -35.63 -21.83 -20.00
CA THR A 15 -34.99 -21.41 -18.75
C THR A 15 -33.60 -20.94 -19.11
N HIS A 16 -33.43 -19.65 -19.37
CA HIS A 16 -32.11 -19.03 -19.38
C HIS A 16 -31.54 -19.11 -17.96
N LEU A 17 -30.85 -20.19 -17.69
CA LEU A 17 -29.87 -20.25 -16.59
C LEU A 17 -28.80 -19.24 -16.93
N LEU A 18 -28.94 -18.03 -16.44
CA LEU A 18 -27.86 -17.06 -16.35
C LEU A 18 -26.79 -17.62 -15.39
N ALA A 19 -25.91 -18.45 -15.94
CA ALA A 19 -24.67 -18.82 -15.29
C ALA A 19 -23.82 -17.57 -15.22
N GLY A 20 -23.96 -16.83 -14.14
CA GLY A 20 -23.05 -15.77 -13.74
C GLY A 20 -21.71 -16.38 -13.32
N CYS A 21 -20.95 -16.92 -14.26
CA CYS A 21 -19.54 -17.24 -14.03
C CYS A 21 -18.80 -15.91 -13.86
N ALA A 22 -18.50 -15.53 -12.62
CA ALA A 22 -17.49 -14.54 -12.36
C ALA A 22 -16.22 -15.02 -13.07
N SER A 23 -15.81 -14.31 -14.11
CA SER A 23 -14.67 -14.72 -14.93
C SER A 23 -13.43 -14.72 -14.04
N GLN A 24 -12.73 -15.86 -13.94
CA GLN A 24 -11.44 -16.00 -13.24
C GLN A 24 -10.42 -14.95 -13.70
N LYS A 25 -10.56 -14.46 -14.94
CA LYS A 25 -9.79 -13.37 -15.53
C LYS A 25 -9.89 -12.03 -14.77
N GLN A 26 -10.88 -11.84 -13.90
CA GLN A 26 -11.02 -10.61 -13.11
C GLN A 26 -10.25 -10.66 -11.78
N ILE A 27 -9.77 -11.83 -11.36
CA ILE A 27 -9.18 -12.05 -10.05
C ILE A 27 -7.67 -12.27 -10.11
N SER A 28 -7.16 -12.88 -11.19
CA SER A 28 -5.76 -13.22 -11.33
C SER A 28 -4.89 -12.01 -11.68
N TYR A 29 -3.65 -12.01 -11.20
CA TYR A 29 -2.62 -11.02 -11.53
C TYR A 29 -1.79 -11.47 -12.72
N LEU A 30 -1.12 -10.54 -13.40
CA LEU A 30 -0.12 -10.80 -14.44
C LEU A 30 -0.57 -11.82 -15.49
N GLN A 31 -1.80 -11.69 -16.02
CA GLN A 31 -2.45 -12.68 -16.88
C GLN A 31 -1.84 -12.77 -18.28
N ASP A 32 -1.14 -11.75 -18.71
CA ASP A 32 -0.49 -11.64 -20.01
C ASP A 32 1.00 -11.99 -19.98
N VAL A 33 1.50 -12.50 -18.85
CA VAL A 33 2.88 -12.94 -18.69
C VAL A 33 2.99 -14.37 -19.24
N PRO A 34 3.79 -14.61 -20.31
CA PRO A 34 4.05 -15.96 -20.79
C PRO A 34 4.92 -16.74 -19.80
N ASP A 35 4.88 -18.07 -19.89
CA ASP A 35 5.80 -18.94 -19.16
C ASP A 35 7.25 -18.57 -19.54
N ASP A 36 8.18 -18.57 -18.60
CA ASP A 36 9.58 -18.18 -18.77
C ASP A 36 9.82 -16.69 -19.11
N TYR A 37 8.87 -15.80 -18.79
CA TYR A 37 9.06 -14.37 -18.99
C TYR A 37 10.27 -13.85 -18.20
N ARG A 38 11.16 -13.15 -18.90
CA ARG A 38 12.35 -12.51 -18.33
C ARG A 38 12.41 -11.07 -18.75
N GLN A 39 12.46 -10.17 -17.76
CA GLN A 39 12.62 -8.75 -17.98
C GLN A 39 13.91 -8.28 -17.32
N LYS A 40 14.71 -7.52 -18.07
CA LYS A 40 15.87 -6.84 -17.48
C LYS A 40 15.37 -5.68 -16.61
N ILE A 41 15.74 -5.69 -15.33
CA ILE A 41 15.47 -4.57 -14.42
C ILE A 41 16.44 -3.45 -14.79
N THR A 42 15.94 -2.39 -15.40
CA THR A 42 16.74 -1.24 -15.87
C THR A 42 16.51 0.01 -15.05
N GLN A 43 15.50 0.00 -14.18
CA GLN A 43 15.16 1.16 -13.36
C GLN A 43 16.05 1.20 -12.14
N ASP A 44 16.57 2.37 -11.81
CA ASP A 44 17.24 2.67 -10.56
C ASP A 44 16.16 2.97 -9.51
N TYR A 45 16.07 2.14 -8.48
CA TYR A 45 15.01 2.20 -7.46
C TYR A 45 15.52 2.70 -6.11
N ASP A 46 16.65 3.36 -6.12
CA ASP A 46 17.20 3.90 -4.90
C ASP A 46 16.28 4.97 -4.31
N LEU A 47 15.86 4.73 -3.09
CA LEU A 47 15.06 5.68 -2.32
C LEU A 47 15.86 6.97 -2.17
N ARG A 48 15.27 8.10 -2.56
CA ARG A 48 15.86 9.44 -2.41
C ARG A 48 15.32 10.11 -1.18
N ILE A 49 16.18 10.87 -0.55
CA ILE A 49 15.88 11.61 0.67
C ILE A 49 15.03 12.83 0.33
N HIS A 50 13.92 13.00 1.05
CA HIS A 50 13.00 14.13 0.95
C HIS A 50 12.90 14.89 2.26
N PRO A 51 12.37 16.13 2.26
CA PRO A 51 11.98 16.81 3.48
C PRO A 51 11.03 15.94 4.33
N ASP A 52 11.11 16.10 5.66
CA ASP A 52 10.38 15.32 6.66
C ASP A 52 10.81 13.85 6.80
N ASP A 53 11.83 13.38 6.05
CA ASP A 53 12.44 12.08 6.31
C ASP A 53 13.22 12.09 7.62
N LEU A 54 13.14 11.00 8.35
CA LEU A 54 13.90 10.77 9.58
C LEU A 54 14.99 9.74 9.33
N LEU A 55 16.24 10.17 9.40
CA LEU A 55 17.42 9.34 9.09
C LEU A 55 18.15 8.95 10.37
N SER A 56 18.38 7.66 10.56
CA SER A 56 19.40 7.18 11.50
C SER A 56 20.74 7.17 10.79
N ILE A 57 21.71 7.89 11.33
CA ILE A 57 23.07 7.92 10.82
C ILE A 57 23.99 7.46 11.94
N MET A 58 24.63 6.33 11.74
CA MET A 58 25.58 5.76 12.71
C MET A 58 26.98 5.74 12.12
N VAL A 59 27.92 6.31 12.86
CA VAL A 59 29.34 6.30 12.52
C VAL A 59 30.05 5.35 13.47
N ASN A 60 30.72 4.35 12.92
CA ASN A 60 31.59 3.45 13.65
C ASN A 60 33.05 3.65 13.21
N SER A 61 34.01 3.47 14.12
CA SER A 61 35.41 3.58 13.88
C SER A 61 36.18 2.57 14.75
N LYS A 62 37.47 2.37 14.44
CA LYS A 62 38.36 1.60 15.31
C LYS A 62 38.56 2.26 16.66
N ASP A 63 38.33 3.57 16.73
CA ASP A 63 38.34 4.34 17.98
C ASP A 63 36.88 4.63 18.38
N PRO A 64 36.35 3.91 19.39
CA PRO A 64 34.95 4.06 19.80
C PRO A 64 34.64 5.42 20.44
N GLU A 65 35.63 6.07 21.11
CA GLU A 65 35.41 7.36 21.74
C GLU A 65 35.18 8.46 20.70
N LEU A 66 35.95 8.44 19.62
CA LEU A 66 35.75 9.35 18.49
C LEU A 66 34.42 9.09 17.80
N ALA A 67 34.04 7.83 17.63
CA ALA A 67 32.76 7.47 16.99
C ALA A 67 31.56 7.99 17.77
N GLN A 68 31.58 7.98 19.10
CA GLN A 68 30.47 8.47 19.93
C GLN A 68 30.14 9.95 19.71
N MET A 69 31.13 10.77 19.33
CA MET A 69 30.94 12.21 19.09
C MET A 69 30.01 12.49 17.88
N PHE A 70 29.83 11.52 16.99
CA PHE A 70 29.03 11.65 15.77
C PHE A 70 27.68 10.96 15.86
N ASN A 71 27.45 10.16 16.91
CA ASN A 71 26.24 9.38 17.08
C ASN A 71 25.28 10.09 18.02
N LEU A 72 24.00 10.16 17.62
CA LEU A 72 22.96 10.62 18.53
C LEU A 72 22.79 9.65 19.69
N PRO A 73 22.56 10.13 20.93
CA PRO A 73 22.36 9.27 22.07
C PRO A 73 21.11 8.40 21.88
N MET A 74 21.20 7.13 22.25
CA MET A 74 20.00 6.28 22.34
C MET A 74 19.20 6.69 23.58
N VAL A 75 17.99 7.16 23.39
CA VAL A 75 17.10 7.54 24.50
C VAL A 75 16.11 6.42 24.74
N SER A 76 16.20 5.81 25.94
CA SER A 76 15.22 4.84 26.42
C SER A 76 14.11 5.59 27.17
N TYR A 77 12.93 5.69 26.61
CA TYR A 77 11.76 6.17 27.33
C TYR A 77 11.05 4.98 27.99
N GLN A 78 11.02 4.96 29.31
CA GLN A 78 10.11 4.09 30.06
C GLN A 78 8.75 4.74 30.07
N ILE A 79 7.83 4.24 29.25
CA ILE A 79 6.42 4.61 29.37
C ILE A 79 5.88 3.78 30.55
N ALA A 80 5.80 4.41 31.73
CA ALA A 80 5.09 3.84 32.87
C ALA A 80 3.59 3.87 32.54
N ASN A 81 3.07 2.80 31.96
CA ASN A 81 1.63 2.59 31.83
C ASN A 81 1.14 2.09 33.21
N SER A 82 0.49 2.97 33.96
CA SER A 82 0.06 2.77 35.36
C SER A 82 -1.02 1.68 35.53
N ASN A 83 -1.49 1.03 34.47
CA ASN A 83 -2.60 0.07 34.55
C ASN A 83 -2.30 -1.40 34.21
N THR A 84 -1.11 -1.78 33.77
CA THR A 84 -0.85 -3.19 33.39
C THR A 84 0.48 -3.78 33.82
N GLY A 85 1.23 -3.15 34.72
CA GLY A 85 2.39 -3.77 35.38
C GLY A 85 3.54 -4.26 34.45
N TYR A 86 3.49 -4.04 33.16
CA TYR A 86 4.54 -4.35 32.21
C TYR A 86 5.25 -3.05 31.78
N ALA A 87 6.42 -2.83 32.32
CA ALA A 87 7.35 -1.78 31.87
C ALA A 87 7.98 -2.23 30.54
N GLY A 88 7.31 -1.96 29.41
CA GLY A 88 7.88 -2.10 28.10
C GLY A 88 8.76 -0.88 27.79
N GLY A 89 10.06 -0.96 28.00
CA GLY A 89 11.01 0.07 27.53
C GLY A 89 11.08 0.01 26.01
N GLN A 90 10.57 1.03 25.31
CA GLN A 90 10.84 1.21 23.89
C GLN A 90 12.14 2.01 23.73
N ASN A 91 13.17 1.35 23.26
CA ASN A 91 14.38 2.02 22.80
C ASN A 91 14.06 2.73 21.48
N ARG A 92 13.95 4.04 21.50
CA ARG A 92 13.80 4.83 20.28
C ARG A 92 15.19 5.27 19.83
N VAL A 93 15.58 4.89 18.63
CA VAL A 93 16.74 5.44 17.96
C VAL A 93 16.41 6.88 17.59
N LEU A 94 17.18 7.85 18.07
CA LEU A 94 17.06 9.22 17.62
C LEU A 94 17.57 9.31 16.19
N GLY A 95 16.86 10.08 15.36
CA GLY A 95 17.22 10.30 13.96
C GLY A 95 17.41 11.78 13.68
N TYR A 96 18.04 12.05 12.55
CA TYR A 96 18.16 13.38 11.97
C TYR A 96 16.95 13.65 11.10
N LEU A 97 16.14 14.63 11.48
CA LEU A 97 15.00 15.07 10.68
C LEU A 97 15.53 15.94 9.53
N VAL A 98 15.14 15.62 8.31
CA VAL A 98 15.41 16.45 7.13
C VAL A 98 14.48 17.65 7.17
N ASP A 99 15.01 18.85 7.19
CA ASP A 99 14.25 20.08 7.21
C ASP A 99 13.55 20.38 5.87
N LYS A 100 12.72 21.44 5.83
CA LYS A 100 11.99 21.82 4.62
C LYS A 100 12.90 22.27 3.47
N GLU A 101 14.07 22.77 3.80
CA GLU A 101 15.12 23.14 2.87
C GLU A 101 15.91 21.89 2.38
N GLY A 102 15.65 20.72 2.96
CA GLY A 102 16.29 19.44 2.61
C GLY A 102 17.68 19.26 3.22
N ASN A 103 17.91 19.82 4.40
CA ASN A 103 19.17 19.70 5.11
C ASN A 103 19.01 18.89 6.41
N ILE A 104 20.11 18.39 6.92
CA ILE A 104 20.24 17.87 8.28
C ILE A 104 21.36 18.61 9.01
N ASP A 105 21.28 18.74 10.33
CA ASP A 105 22.37 19.25 11.16
C ASP A 105 23.14 18.05 11.75
N PHE A 106 24.36 17.82 11.21
CA PHE A 106 25.17 16.67 11.59
C PHE A 106 26.34 17.12 12.49
N PRO A 107 26.60 16.43 13.62
CA PRO A 107 27.65 16.80 14.56
C PRO A 107 29.01 16.97 13.87
N GLN A 108 29.72 18.01 14.22
CA GLN A 108 31.07 18.37 13.70
C GLN A 108 31.10 18.72 12.20
N LEU A 109 30.17 18.29 11.39
CA LEU A 109 30.09 18.65 9.97
C LEU A 109 29.19 19.88 9.74
N GLY A 110 28.24 20.14 10.67
CA GLY A 110 27.25 21.21 10.55
C GLY A 110 26.14 20.85 9.60
N VAL A 111 25.53 21.86 8.98
CA VAL A 111 24.40 21.70 8.06
C VAL A 111 24.84 21.05 6.75
N ILE A 112 24.18 19.95 6.39
CA ILE A 112 24.45 19.16 5.18
C ILE A 112 23.18 19.12 4.33
N LYS A 113 23.28 19.49 3.06
CA LYS A 113 22.21 19.31 2.07
C LYS A 113 22.11 17.85 1.69
N VAL A 114 20.98 17.20 2.02
CA VAL A 114 20.76 15.76 1.78
C VAL A 114 19.62 15.46 0.82
N GLN A 115 18.75 16.42 0.57
CA GLN A 115 17.59 16.25 -0.33
C GLN A 115 18.03 15.77 -1.71
N GLY A 116 17.35 14.75 -2.23
CA GLY A 116 17.61 14.15 -3.54
C GLY A 116 18.77 13.15 -3.56
N MET A 117 19.59 13.08 -2.51
CA MET A 117 20.61 12.06 -2.39
C MET A 117 19.99 10.70 -2.10
N THR A 118 20.63 9.66 -2.63
CA THR A 118 20.38 8.29 -2.20
C THR A 118 21.11 8.01 -0.88
N ARG A 119 20.74 6.94 -0.19
CA ARG A 119 21.45 6.47 1.00
C ARG A 119 22.95 6.24 0.72
N ALA A 120 23.28 5.65 -0.43
CA ALA A 120 24.64 5.36 -0.82
C ALA A 120 25.46 6.64 -1.07
N GLU A 121 24.87 7.64 -1.72
CA GLU A 121 25.49 8.95 -1.97
C GLU A 121 25.76 9.69 -0.67
N LEU A 122 24.78 9.73 0.24
CA LEU A 122 24.94 10.37 1.55
C LEU A 122 25.98 9.64 2.41
N THR A 123 25.98 8.30 2.40
CA THR A 123 27.01 7.51 3.10
C THR A 123 28.41 7.86 2.60
N LYS A 124 28.60 7.93 1.28
CA LYS A 124 29.87 8.29 0.65
C LYS A 124 30.27 9.72 1.00
N TYR A 125 29.32 10.64 0.96
CA TYR A 125 29.58 12.06 1.28
C TYR A 125 30.03 12.23 2.73
N ILE A 126 29.29 11.70 3.71
CA ILE A 126 29.67 11.81 5.13
C ILE A 126 31.03 11.16 5.37
N LYS A 127 31.25 9.97 4.79
CA LYS A 127 32.55 9.28 4.91
C LYS A 127 33.71 10.13 4.39
N SER A 128 33.57 10.75 3.22
CA SER A 128 34.63 11.61 2.66
C SER A 128 34.89 12.83 3.53
N GLN A 129 33.81 13.49 4.02
CA GLN A 129 33.96 14.68 4.88
C GLN A 129 34.64 14.37 6.21
N LEU A 130 34.36 13.22 6.82
CA LEU A 130 35.01 12.80 8.07
C LEU A 130 36.51 12.55 7.88
N ILE A 131 36.90 11.97 6.73
CA ILE A 131 38.31 11.71 6.39
C ILE A 131 39.04 13.01 6.03
N GLU A 132 38.46 13.84 5.15
CA GLU A 132 39.05 15.09 4.67
C GLU A 132 39.34 16.08 5.80
N LYS A 133 38.41 16.16 6.77
CA LYS A 133 38.59 17.01 7.96
C LYS A 133 39.50 16.36 9.05
N GLY A 134 40.01 15.16 8.80
CA GLY A 134 40.86 14.44 9.74
C GLY A 134 40.17 14.01 11.04
N LEU A 135 38.83 13.98 11.05
CA LEU A 135 38.04 13.68 12.23
C LEU A 135 38.06 12.18 12.56
N VAL A 136 37.98 11.33 11.52
CA VAL A 136 38.03 9.87 11.66
C VAL A 136 38.85 9.29 10.50
N LYS A 137 39.79 8.37 10.80
CA LYS A 137 40.65 7.77 9.76
C LYS A 137 39.92 6.72 8.91
N ASP A 138 39.17 5.84 9.57
CA ASP A 138 38.48 4.70 8.92
C ASP A 138 37.00 4.67 9.32
N PRO A 139 36.16 5.64 8.90
CA PRO A 139 34.76 5.67 9.28
C PRO A 139 33.95 4.61 8.53
N ILE A 140 33.11 3.87 9.27
CA ILE A 140 32.04 3.04 8.74
C ILE A 140 30.74 3.79 9.02
N VAL A 141 30.11 4.29 7.97
CA VAL A 141 28.87 5.06 8.08
C VAL A 141 27.69 4.18 7.63
N THR A 142 26.71 4.02 8.50
CA THR A 142 25.48 3.27 8.22
C THR A 142 24.32 4.24 8.31
N ILE A 143 23.47 4.27 7.27
CA ILE A 143 22.30 5.14 7.19
C ILE A 143 21.05 4.29 6.99
N GLN A 144 19.97 4.61 7.73
CA GLN A 144 18.68 3.96 7.62
C GLN A 144 17.55 5.00 7.69
N PHE A 145 16.49 4.80 6.94
CA PHE A 145 15.26 5.56 7.11
C PHE A 145 14.49 5.00 8.32
N LEU A 146 14.04 5.87 9.22
CA LEU A 146 13.32 5.47 10.42
C LEU A 146 11.79 5.62 10.28
N ASN A 147 11.34 6.40 9.31
CA ASN A 147 9.92 6.70 9.11
C ASN A 147 9.41 6.29 7.73
N PHE A 148 10.12 5.39 7.03
CA PHE A 148 9.63 4.91 5.74
C PHE A 148 8.32 4.14 5.93
N LYS A 149 7.25 4.68 5.35
CA LYS A 149 5.91 4.11 5.44
C LYS A 149 5.14 4.28 4.14
N VAL A 150 4.25 3.35 3.86
CA VAL A 150 3.27 3.41 2.78
C VAL A 150 1.88 3.17 3.36
N SER A 151 0.86 3.76 2.75
CA SER A 151 -0.53 3.57 3.18
C SER A 151 -1.31 2.80 2.12
N VAL A 152 -2.08 1.81 2.54
CA VAL A 152 -2.95 1.03 1.65
C VAL A 152 -4.39 1.18 2.11
N LEU A 153 -5.26 1.65 1.23
CA LEU A 153 -6.66 1.97 1.52
C LEU A 153 -7.60 1.31 0.51
N GLY A 154 -8.88 1.22 0.89
CA GLY A 154 -9.95 0.72 0.02
C GLY A 154 -10.22 -0.76 0.17
N GLU A 155 -10.42 -1.47 -0.95
CA GLU A 155 -10.86 -2.87 -0.99
C GLU A 155 -9.72 -3.87 -0.81
N VAL A 156 -9.08 -3.79 0.35
CA VAL A 156 -8.07 -4.74 0.84
C VAL A 156 -8.53 -5.37 2.16
N ASN A 157 -7.94 -6.50 2.54
CA ASN A 157 -8.36 -7.19 3.75
C ASN A 157 -7.94 -6.46 5.03
N ARG A 158 -6.81 -5.73 5.02
CA ARG A 158 -6.28 -4.98 6.16
C ARG A 158 -5.81 -3.60 5.70
N PRO A 159 -6.72 -2.63 5.51
CA PRO A 159 -6.31 -1.27 5.19
C PRO A 159 -5.54 -0.65 6.36
N GLY A 160 -4.53 0.14 6.06
CA GLY A 160 -3.70 0.79 7.08
C GLY A 160 -2.43 1.40 6.52
N THR A 161 -1.62 1.95 7.43
CA THR A 161 -0.28 2.45 7.15
C THR A 161 0.73 1.43 7.64
N PHE A 162 1.67 1.05 6.78
CA PHE A 162 2.69 0.03 7.03
C PHE A 162 4.06 0.67 7.08
N GLU A 163 4.80 0.42 8.15
CA GLU A 163 6.19 0.81 8.28
C GLU A 163 7.07 -0.19 7.52
N ILE A 164 8.00 0.32 6.73
CA ILE A 164 8.85 -0.45 5.84
C ILE A 164 10.28 -0.42 6.37
N THR A 165 10.81 -1.58 6.68
CA THR A 165 12.18 -1.75 7.20
C THR A 165 13.21 -2.06 6.11
N SER A 166 12.73 -2.42 4.91
CA SER A 166 13.58 -2.67 3.75
C SER A 166 13.86 -1.39 2.97
N ASP A 167 14.93 -1.42 2.17
CA ASP A 167 15.32 -0.26 1.35
C ASP A 167 14.38 0.02 0.18
N ARG A 168 13.52 -0.94 -0.14
CA ARG A 168 12.56 -0.85 -1.24
C ARG A 168 11.33 -1.67 -0.93
N ILE A 169 10.21 -1.25 -1.47
CA ILE A 169 8.95 -1.98 -1.43
C ILE A 169 8.26 -1.84 -2.79
N THR A 170 7.71 -2.93 -3.28
CA THR A 170 6.89 -2.94 -4.50
C THR A 170 5.42 -2.73 -4.18
N LEU A 171 4.62 -2.37 -5.19
CA LEU A 171 3.17 -2.31 -5.07
C LEU A 171 2.59 -3.66 -4.61
N LEU A 172 3.12 -4.77 -5.14
CA LEU A 172 2.67 -6.12 -4.76
C LEU A 172 3.02 -6.44 -3.30
N ASP A 173 4.19 -6.02 -2.81
CA ASP A 173 4.55 -6.19 -1.41
C ASP A 173 3.60 -5.40 -0.49
N ALA A 174 3.28 -4.16 -0.85
CA ALA A 174 2.35 -3.33 -0.08
C ALA A 174 0.95 -3.94 -0.01
N LEU A 175 0.45 -4.46 -1.14
CA LEU A 175 -0.83 -5.17 -1.18
C LEU A 175 -0.78 -6.47 -0.35
N SER A 176 0.34 -7.20 -0.38
CA SER A 176 0.55 -8.38 0.45
C SER A 176 0.54 -8.04 1.95
N LEU A 177 1.19 -6.94 2.38
CA LEU A 177 1.13 -6.45 3.75
C LEU A 177 -0.31 -6.10 4.17
N ALA A 178 -1.11 -5.56 3.25
CA ALA A 178 -2.53 -5.28 3.45
C ALA A 178 -3.42 -6.54 3.38
N GLY A 179 -2.84 -7.74 3.24
CA GLY A 179 -3.54 -9.02 3.18
C GLY A 179 -4.27 -9.26 1.86
N ASP A 180 -3.78 -8.65 0.79
CA ASP A 180 -4.33 -8.70 -0.57
C ASP A 180 -5.69 -8.00 -0.75
N LEU A 181 -6.13 -7.88 -2.01
CA LEU A 181 -7.42 -7.31 -2.36
C LEU A 181 -8.56 -8.24 -1.95
N THR A 182 -9.68 -7.64 -1.52
CA THR A 182 -10.93 -8.39 -1.37
C THR A 182 -11.46 -8.84 -2.74
N ILE A 183 -12.46 -9.73 -2.76
CA ILE A 183 -13.14 -10.13 -4.00
C ILE A 183 -13.84 -8.95 -4.71
N TYR A 184 -14.05 -7.85 -4.00
CA TYR A 184 -14.66 -6.64 -4.51
C TYR A 184 -13.65 -5.60 -5.00
N GLY A 185 -12.35 -5.79 -4.78
CA GLY A 185 -11.31 -4.86 -5.23
C GLY A 185 -11.13 -4.90 -6.76
N GLN A 186 -11.06 -3.72 -7.38
CA GLN A 186 -10.77 -3.59 -8.82
C GLN A 186 -9.28 -3.75 -9.05
N ARG A 187 -8.88 -4.84 -9.72
CA ARG A 187 -7.47 -5.14 -10.03
C ARG A 187 -6.95 -4.36 -11.22
N GLU A 188 -7.85 -3.89 -12.08
CA GLU A 188 -7.54 -3.08 -13.26
C GLU A 188 -7.29 -1.60 -12.95
N ASN A 189 -7.60 -1.12 -11.75
CA ASN A 189 -7.52 0.29 -11.41
C ASN A 189 -7.05 0.51 -9.98
N ILE A 190 -5.78 0.19 -9.76
CA ILE A 190 -5.11 0.52 -8.49
C ILE A 190 -4.54 1.92 -8.62
N LYS A 191 -4.94 2.83 -7.75
CA LYS A 191 -4.41 4.19 -7.75
C LYS A 191 -3.24 4.32 -6.80
N VAL A 192 -2.13 4.82 -7.31
CA VAL A 192 -0.98 5.25 -6.49
C VAL A 192 -0.99 6.77 -6.48
N VAL A 193 -1.05 7.33 -5.27
CA VAL A 193 -0.95 8.78 -5.03
C VAL A 193 0.42 9.05 -4.46
N ARG A 194 1.18 9.91 -5.13
CA ARG A 194 2.56 10.27 -4.78
C ARG A 194 2.73 11.79 -4.81
N GLU A 195 3.57 12.30 -3.95
CA GLU A 195 3.99 13.71 -4.00
C GLU A 195 5.37 13.79 -4.63
N GLU A 196 5.46 14.43 -5.80
CA GLU A 196 6.71 14.63 -6.55
C GLU A 196 6.85 16.10 -6.92
N ASN A 197 8.03 16.67 -6.64
CA ASN A 197 8.37 18.06 -7.04
C ASN A 197 7.34 19.11 -6.57
N GLY A 198 6.67 18.89 -5.45
CA GLY A 198 5.64 19.80 -4.93
C GLY A 198 4.26 19.63 -5.59
N GLU A 199 4.10 18.65 -6.47
CA GLU A 199 2.83 18.29 -7.08
C GLU A 199 2.34 16.94 -6.55
N ARG A 200 1.02 16.74 -6.55
CA ARG A 200 0.41 15.46 -6.22
C ARG A 200 0.02 14.74 -7.49
N VAL A 201 0.66 13.62 -7.75
CA VAL A 201 0.45 12.78 -8.93
C VAL A 201 -0.42 11.58 -8.52
N VAL A 202 -1.45 11.29 -9.33
CA VAL A 202 -2.30 10.10 -9.17
C VAL A 202 -2.20 9.27 -10.43
N VAL A 203 -1.71 8.04 -10.30
CA VAL A 203 -1.53 7.11 -11.42
C VAL A 203 -2.36 5.86 -11.19
N SER A 204 -3.00 5.38 -12.23
CA SER A 204 -3.74 4.11 -12.24
C SER A 204 -2.86 2.99 -12.80
N LEU A 205 -2.81 1.88 -12.10
CA LEU A 205 -2.03 0.68 -12.46
C LEU A 205 -2.96 -0.53 -12.55
N ASP A 206 -2.76 -1.37 -13.55
CA ASP A 206 -3.50 -2.62 -13.72
C ASP A 206 -2.63 -3.81 -13.25
N LEU A 207 -3.06 -4.47 -12.18
CA LEU A 207 -2.35 -5.64 -11.63
C LEU A 207 -2.39 -6.86 -12.55
N ARG A 208 -3.29 -6.88 -13.53
CA ARG A 208 -3.46 -8.01 -14.46
C ARG A 208 -2.46 -7.98 -15.60
N ASN A 209 -1.83 -6.82 -15.83
CA ASN A 209 -0.96 -6.55 -16.96
C ASN A 209 0.52 -6.59 -16.53
N LYS A 210 1.39 -7.21 -17.35
CA LYS A 210 2.86 -7.23 -17.15
C LYS A 210 3.49 -5.83 -17.20
N ASP A 211 2.85 -4.87 -17.86
CA ASP A 211 3.32 -3.48 -17.95
C ASP A 211 3.45 -2.84 -16.57
N LEU A 212 2.72 -3.38 -15.58
CA LEU A 212 2.90 -3.04 -14.17
C LEU A 212 4.38 -3.11 -13.75
N LEU A 213 5.07 -4.18 -14.14
CA LEU A 213 6.47 -4.43 -13.74
C LEU A 213 7.45 -3.41 -14.33
N SER A 214 7.04 -2.71 -15.39
CA SER A 214 7.83 -1.65 -16.07
C SER A 214 7.44 -0.25 -15.61
N SER A 215 6.38 -0.12 -14.81
CA SER A 215 5.89 1.18 -14.37
C SER A 215 6.86 1.84 -13.39
N PRO A 216 7.14 3.15 -13.50
CA PRO A 216 7.93 3.89 -12.51
C PRO A 216 7.25 3.94 -11.13
N TYR A 217 5.95 3.62 -11.05
CA TYR A 217 5.16 3.58 -9.83
C TYR A 217 5.03 2.15 -9.25
N TYR A 218 5.70 1.17 -9.84
CA TYR A 218 5.74 -0.20 -9.32
C TYR A 218 6.48 -0.26 -7.98
N TYR A 219 7.59 0.47 -7.87
CA TYR A 219 8.31 0.69 -6.62
C TYR A 219 7.73 1.90 -5.91
N LEU A 220 7.27 1.67 -4.69
CA LEU A 220 6.67 2.71 -3.87
C LEU A 220 7.73 3.54 -3.17
N GLN A 221 7.42 4.81 -2.98
CA GLN A 221 8.24 5.79 -2.28
C GLN A 221 7.65 6.12 -0.90
N GLN A 222 8.39 6.89 -0.12
CA GLN A 222 7.96 7.40 1.17
C GLN A 222 6.64 8.13 1.06
N ASN A 223 5.71 7.82 1.96
CA ASN A 223 4.37 8.39 2.06
C ASN A 223 3.43 8.11 0.87
N ASP A 224 3.78 7.20 -0.06
CA ASP A 224 2.85 6.79 -1.10
C ASP A 224 1.55 6.25 -0.50
N VAL A 225 0.43 6.56 -1.17
CA VAL A 225 -0.88 6.01 -0.84
C VAL A 225 -1.36 5.14 -1.99
N VAL A 226 -1.58 3.87 -1.69
CA VAL A 226 -2.18 2.89 -2.61
C VAL A 226 -3.66 2.80 -2.31
N TYR A 227 -4.50 3.11 -3.28
CA TYR A 227 -5.94 3.04 -3.14
C TYR A 227 -6.56 2.02 -4.09
N VAL A 228 -7.26 1.05 -3.52
CA VAL A 228 -7.98 0.00 -4.25
C VAL A 228 -9.45 0.36 -4.32
N GLU A 229 -9.96 0.62 -5.52
CA GLU A 229 -11.36 0.95 -5.72
C GLU A 229 -12.27 -0.28 -5.58
N PRO A 230 -13.49 -0.09 -5.03
CA PRO A 230 -14.52 -1.14 -5.03
C PRO A 230 -15.08 -1.36 -6.43
N ASN A 231 -15.43 -2.60 -6.76
CA ASN A 231 -16.11 -2.92 -8.00
C ASN A 231 -17.62 -2.54 -7.94
N LYS A 232 -18.25 -2.52 -9.11
CA LYS A 232 -19.68 -2.15 -9.26
C LYS A 232 -20.63 -3.07 -8.47
N VAL A 233 -20.24 -4.32 -8.21
CA VAL A 233 -21.06 -5.28 -7.44
C VAL A 233 -21.20 -4.82 -5.99
N LYS A 234 -20.12 -4.35 -5.37
CA LYS A 234 -20.18 -3.81 -4.00
C LYS A 234 -20.99 -2.51 -3.93
N ALA A 235 -20.84 -1.63 -4.91
CA ALA A 235 -21.66 -0.42 -5.00
C ALA A 235 -23.16 -0.76 -5.10
N GLY A 236 -23.53 -1.73 -5.93
CA GLY A 236 -24.93 -2.19 -6.08
C GLY A 236 -25.49 -2.91 -4.85
N GLN A 237 -24.68 -3.63 -4.07
CA GLN A 237 -25.14 -4.27 -2.83
C GLN A 237 -25.60 -3.27 -1.77
N ARG A 238 -25.07 -2.06 -1.78
CA ARG A 238 -25.51 -0.98 -0.88
C ARG A 238 -26.94 -0.52 -1.22
N GLU A 239 -27.31 -0.49 -2.50
CA GLU A 239 -28.67 -0.15 -2.96
C GLU A 239 -29.66 -1.27 -2.69
N ILE A 240 -29.26 -2.54 -2.83
CA ILE A 240 -30.13 -3.69 -2.56
C ILE A 240 -30.50 -3.77 -1.07
N ASN A 241 -29.60 -3.42 -0.16
CA ASN A 241 -29.90 -3.35 1.27
C ASN A 241 -30.91 -2.24 1.62
N GLN A 242 -30.93 -1.14 0.87
CA GLN A 242 -31.94 -0.10 1.01
C GLN A 242 -33.32 -0.57 0.49
N ASN A 243 -33.34 -1.42 -0.53
CA ASN A 243 -34.61 -1.96 -1.09
C ASN A 243 -35.16 -3.15 -0.29
N ARG A 244 -34.45 -3.67 0.71
CA ARG A 244 -34.95 -4.75 1.59
C ARG A 244 -36.17 -4.33 2.39
N THR A 245 -36.34 -3.03 2.65
CA THR A 245 -37.55 -2.45 3.26
C THR A 245 -38.79 -2.59 2.34
N ILE A 246 -38.64 -2.50 1.03
CA ILE A 246 -39.74 -2.66 0.08
C ILE A 246 -40.32 -4.10 0.14
N GLY A 247 -39.44 -5.10 0.23
CA GLY A 247 -39.86 -6.50 0.36
C GLY A 247 -40.62 -6.78 1.68
N THR A 248 -40.23 -6.14 2.78
CA THR A 248 -40.94 -6.27 4.06
C THR A 248 -42.32 -5.58 4.01
N PHE A 249 -42.43 -4.42 3.39
CA PHE A 249 -43.74 -3.77 3.20
C PHE A 249 -44.68 -4.58 2.31
N ALA A 250 -44.20 -5.17 1.22
CA ALA A 250 -45.00 -6.03 0.34
C ALA A 250 -45.51 -7.29 1.06
N SER A 251 -44.69 -7.91 1.92
CA SER A 251 -45.12 -9.07 2.71
C SER A 251 -46.18 -8.72 3.76
N ILE A 252 -46.02 -7.56 4.44
CA ILE A 252 -47.03 -7.09 5.41
C ILE A 252 -48.34 -6.78 4.72
N LEU A 253 -48.29 -6.12 3.55
CA LEU A 253 -49.52 -5.83 2.76
C LEU A 253 -50.22 -7.11 2.32
N SER A 254 -49.48 -8.13 1.88
CA SER A 254 -50.03 -9.44 1.48
C SER A 254 -50.76 -10.13 2.64
N VAL A 255 -50.16 -10.09 3.85
CA VAL A 255 -50.80 -10.66 5.06
C VAL A 255 -52.03 -9.88 5.44
N MET A 256 -52.06 -8.55 5.34
CA MET A 256 -53.23 -7.73 5.63
C MET A 256 -54.39 -8.00 4.65
N VAL A 257 -54.10 -8.13 3.35
CA VAL A 257 -55.11 -8.48 2.34
C VAL A 257 -55.69 -9.88 2.61
N SER A 258 -54.87 -10.85 2.96
CA SER A 258 -55.31 -12.21 3.30
C SER A 258 -56.23 -12.24 4.52
N LEU A 259 -55.91 -11.46 5.55
CA LEU A 259 -56.71 -11.31 6.76
C LEU A 259 -58.07 -10.61 6.45
N ALA A 260 -58.07 -9.57 5.62
CA ALA A 260 -59.27 -8.88 5.21
C ALA A 260 -60.21 -9.80 4.47
N VAL A 261 -59.73 -10.61 3.52
CA VAL A 261 -60.56 -11.61 2.78
C VAL A 261 -61.14 -12.64 3.73
N LEU A 262 -60.49 -13.02 4.81
CA LEU A 262 -60.92 -14.00 5.79
C LEU A 262 -62.03 -13.44 6.71
N ILE A 263 -61.99 -12.13 6.99
CA ILE A 263 -62.98 -11.44 7.86
C ILE A 263 -64.29 -11.11 7.08
N PHE A 264 -64.16 -10.81 5.78
CA PHE A 264 -65.30 -10.41 4.96
C PHE A 264 -65.95 -11.58 4.18
N LYS A 265 -65.54 -12.81 4.41
CA LYS A 265 -66.15 -14.04 3.90
C LYS A 265 -67.04 -14.67 4.97
#